data_84de5ee98fdedfc62f86f56ad29073cf
#
_entry.id   84de5ee98fdedfc62f86f56ad29073cf
#
_cell.length_a   1.000
_cell.length_b   1.000
_cell.length_c   1.000
_cell.angle_alpha   90.00
_cell.angle_beta   90.00
_cell.angle_gamma   90.00
#
_symmetry.space_group_name_H-M   'P 1'
#
loop_
_entity.id
_entity.type
_entity.pdbx_description
1 polymer ?
#
loop_
_entity_poly.entity_id
_entity_poly.type
_entity_poly.pdbx_seq_one_letter_code
_entity_poly.pdbx_strand_id
1 'polypeptide(L)'
;MINLKSKIYVAGHKGLVGSAIIRKLKKKGYKNLIFRSKKQLDLKNQKKVLSFLKRNKPDFIFIAAAKVGGIYSNNNYKAEFIFDNLSIQINLIHSAYLCGIKDLIFLGSSCVYPRNCKQPIKESYLLNGELEKTNDAYAIAKIAGIKMCESYNIQYKTCLLYTSDAADEE
;
A
#
# COMPACT_ATOMS: atom_id res chain seq x y z
N MET A 1 5.00 -10.18 -15.56
CA MET A 1 5.33 -11.16 -14.49
C MET A 1 6.74 -10.91 -13.97
N ILE A 2 6.95 -10.90 -12.65
CA ILE A 2 8.28 -10.79 -12.03
C ILE A 2 9.06 -12.12 -12.15
N ASN A 3 10.37 -12.03 -12.31
CA ASN A 3 11.30 -13.14 -12.31
C ASN A 3 12.49 -12.86 -11.36
N LEU A 4 13.41 -13.81 -11.18
CA LEU A 4 14.51 -13.68 -10.23
C LEU A 4 15.48 -12.51 -10.52
N LYS A 5 15.47 -11.97 -11.73
CA LYS A 5 16.28 -10.80 -12.13
C LYS A 5 15.54 -9.48 -11.88
N SER A 6 14.23 -9.53 -11.65
CA SER A 6 13.41 -8.32 -11.46
C SER A 6 13.88 -7.50 -10.27
N LYS A 7 13.88 -6.19 -10.45
CA LYS A 7 14.19 -5.20 -9.43
C LYS A 7 12.93 -4.86 -8.66
N ILE A 8 12.88 -5.19 -7.39
CA ILE A 8 11.68 -5.08 -6.55
C ILE A 8 11.90 -4.03 -5.47
N TYR A 9 11.04 -3.02 -5.43
CA TYR A 9 11.03 -2.02 -4.36
C TYR A 9 9.99 -2.40 -3.30
N VAL A 10 10.43 -2.46 -2.02
CA VAL A 10 9.56 -2.70 -0.87
C VAL A 10 9.50 -1.43 -0.01
N ALA A 11 8.45 -0.64 -0.19
CA ALA A 11 8.14 0.51 0.66
C ALA A 11 7.62 0.02 2.02
N GLY A 12 8.20 0.51 3.12
CA GLY A 12 7.83 0.06 4.47
C GLY A 12 8.56 -1.21 4.95
N HIS A 13 9.73 -1.50 4.40
CA HIS A 13 10.55 -2.69 4.66
C HIS A 13 10.87 -2.98 6.13
N LYS A 14 10.78 -2.00 7.04
CA LYS A 14 11.03 -2.16 8.48
C LYS A 14 9.78 -2.55 9.27
N GLY A 15 8.60 -2.41 8.69
CA GLY A 15 7.34 -2.82 9.30
C GLY A 15 7.16 -4.34 9.32
N LEU A 16 6.13 -4.82 10.05
CA LEU A 16 5.82 -6.25 10.19
C LEU A 16 5.70 -6.93 8.82
N VAL A 17 4.77 -6.47 7.99
CA VAL A 17 4.50 -7.07 6.68
C VAL A 17 5.65 -6.84 5.70
N GLY A 18 6.20 -5.61 5.61
CA GLY A 18 7.30 -5.32 4.70
C GLY A 18 8.56 -6.15 4.97
N SER A 19 8.89 -6.40 6.24
CA SER A 19 10.01 -7.28 6.61
C SER A 19 9.74 -8.74 6.26
N ALA A 20 8.51 -9.23 6.43
CA ALA A 20 8.09 -10.56 6.05
C ALA A 20 8.18 -10.76 4.53
N ILE A 21 7.71 -9.80 3.73
CA ILE A 21 7.84 -9.80 2.27
C ILE A 21 9.33 -9.93 1.87
N ILE A 22 10.22 -9.14 2.46
CA ILE A 22 11.65 -9.21 2.14
C ILE A 22 12.23 -10.58 2.48
N ARG A 23 11.91 -11.14 3.66
CA ARG A 23 12.37 -12.50 4.03
C ARG A 23 11.89 -13.54 3.02
N LYS A 24 10.62 -13.47 2.61
CA LYS A 24 10.04 -14.41 1.64
C LYS A 24 10.68 -14.26 0.25
N LEU A 25 10.88 -13.04 -0.22
CA LEU A 25 11.54 -12.77 -1.50
C LEU A 25 12.99 -13.30 -1.51
N LYS A 26 13.76 -13.03 -0.45
CA LYS A 26 15.12 -13.58 -0.29
C LYS A 26 15.13 -15.12 -0.28
N LYS A 27 14.21 -15.74 0.47
CA LYS A 27 14.08 -17.22 0.50
C LYS A 27 13.75 -17.79 -0.88
N LYS A 28 13.01 -17.03 -1.72
CA LYS A 28 12.70 -17.41 -3.11
C LYS A 28 13.82 -17.07 -4.11
N GLY A 29 14.96 -16.57 -3.67
CA GLY A 29 16.13 -16.29 -4.51
C GLY A 29 16.16 -14.92 -5.19
N TYR A 30 15.22 -14.00 -4.89
CA TYR A 30 15.26 -12.64 -5.40
C TYR A 30 16.42 -11.86 -4.77
N LYS A 31 17.33 -11.33 -5.60
CA LYS A 31 18.54 -10.61 -5.15
C LYS A 31 18.45 -9.10 -5.36
N ASN A 32 17.65 -8.64 -6.32
CA ASN A 32 17.57 -7.22 -6.70
C ASN A 32 16.48 -6.49 -5.88
N LEU A 33 16.62 -6.48 -4.56
CA LEU A 33 15.68 -5.86 -3.65
C LEU A 33 16.11 -4.44 -3.30
N ILE A 34 15.20 -3.46 -3.47
CA ILE A 34 15.41 -2.07 -3.10
C ILE A 34 14.54 -1.74 -1.90
N PHE A 35 15.09 -1.05 -0.94
CA PHE A 35 14.36 -0.48 0.20
C PHE A 35 15.05 0.78 0.71
N ARG A 36 14.30 1.69 1.32
CA ARG A 36 14.77 2.94 1.90
C ARG A 36 14.06 3.19 3.22
N SER A 37 14.81 3.63 4.22
CA SER A 37 14.25 4.11 5.47
C SER A 37 13.58 5.47 5.28
N LYS A 38 12.70 5.89 6.22
CA LYS A 38 12.06 7.21 6.20
C LYS A 38 13.08 8.36 6.15
N LYS A 39 14.24 8.21 6.84
CA LYS A 39 15.33 9.22 6.78
C LYS A 39 15.94 9.33 5.37
N GLN A 40 16.03 8.24 4.63
CA GLN A 40 16.59 8.19 3.27
C GLN A 40 15.58 8.62 2.19
N LEU A 41 14.29 8.29 2.39
CA LEU A 41 13.21 8.63 1.48
C LEU A 41 11.91 8.83 2.29
N ASP A 42 11.55 10.08 2.51
CA ASP A 42 10.22 10.41 3.04
C ASP A 42 9.20 10.26 1.92
N LEU A 43 8.31 9.27 2.06
CA LEU A 43 7.28 8.94 1.07
C LEU A 43 6.19 10.00 0.96
N LYS A 44 6.10 10.94 1.91
CA LYS A 44 5.21 12.10 1.83
C LYS A 44 5.73 13.18 0.90
N ASN A 45 6.99 13.14 0.53
CA ASN A 45 7.59 14.09 -0.41
C ASN A 45 7.51 13.57 -1.85
N GLN A 46 6.52 14.06 -2.59
CA GLN A 46 6.25 13.65 -3.97
C GLN A 46 7.47 13.77 -4.89
N LYS A 47 8.18 14.91 -4.83
CA LYS A 47 9.36 15.16 -5.68
C LYS A 47 10.47 14.13 -5.43
N LYS A 48 10.72 13.82 -4.14
CA LYS A 48 11.73 12.81 -3.77
C LYS A 48 11.32 11.41 -4.21
N VAL A 49 10.03 11.04 -4.06
CA VAL A 49 9.51 9.74 -4.49
C VAL A 49 9.63 9.60 -6.01
N LEU A 50 9.18 10.58 -6.77
CA LEU A 50 9.27 10.57 -8.24
C LEU A 50 10.73 10.45 -8.71
N SER A 51 11.63 11.27 -8.16
CA SER A 51 13.08 11.23 -8.49
C SER A 51 13.70 9.87 -8.15
N PHE A 52 13.32 9.30 -7.00
CA PHE A 52 13.79 7.97 -6.58
C PHE A 52 13.32 6.88 -7.55
N LEU A 53 12.04 6.85 -7.94
CA LEU A 53 11.52 5.86 -8.87
C LEU A 53 12.09 6.02 -10.28
N LYS A 54 12.24 7.25 -10.79
CA LYS A 54 12.90 7.55 -12.07
C LYS A 54 14.33 7.00 -12.13
N ARG A 55 15.10 7.18 -11.06
CA ARG A 55 16.51 6.74 -10.99
C ARG A 55 16.63 5.22 -10.84
N ASN A 56 15.80 4.60 -10.00
CA ASN A 56 15.94 3.18 -9.68
C ASN A 56 15.18 2.27 -10.64
N LYS A 57 14.09 2.74 -11.25
CA LYS A 57 13.25 2.00 -12.20
C LYS A 57 12.94 0.57 -11.73
N PRO A 58 12.28 0.37 -10.59
CA PRO A 58 11.89 -0.96 -10.18
C PRO A 58 10.87 -1.55 -11.17
N ASP A 59 10.95 -2.86 -11.39
CA ASP A 59 9.99 -3.60 -12.20
C ASP A 59 8.68 -3.84 -11.42
N PHE A 60 8.79 -3.87 -10.08
CA PHE A 60 7.67 -4.17 -9.19
C PHE A 60 7.78 -3.39 -7.87
N ILE A 61 6.63 -2.99 -7.33
CA ILE A 61 6.56 -2.26 -6.05
C ILE A 61 5.60 -2.96 -5.08
N PHE A 62 6.06 -3.23 -3.85
CA PHE A 62 5.20 -3.53 -2.71
C PHE A 62 5.03 -2.27 -1.86
N ILE A 63 3.79 -1.80 -1.68
CA ILE A 63 3.46 -0.68 -0.79
C ILE A 63 2.96 -1.23 0.55
N ALA A 64 3.91 -1.56 1.43
CA ALA A 64 3.66 -1.94 2.82
C ALA A 64 3.89 -0.77 3.80
N ALA A 65 4.19 0.42 3.27
CA ALA A 65 4.38 1.62 4.06
C ALA A 65 3.04 2.26 4.40
N ALA A 66 2.79 2.48 5.68
CA ALA A 66 1.66 3.22 6.19
C ALA A 66 1.98 3.83 7.55
N LYS A 67 1.26 4.88 7.94
CA LYS A 67 1.17 5.30 9.35
C LYS A 67 0.12 4.40 10.01
N VAL A 68 0.57 3.56 10.93
CA VAL A 68 -0.27 2.62 11.68
C VAL A 68 -0.17 2.88 13.17
N GLY A 69 -1.16 2.45 13.93
CA GLY A 69 -1.17 2.56 15.39
C GLY A 69 -2.37 1.81 15.98
N GLY A 70 -2.35 1.62 17.31
CA GLY A 70 -3.48 1.05 18.03
C GLY A 70 -4.71 1.97 18.06
N ILE A 71 -5.81 1.51 18.66
CA ILE A 71 -7.10 2.20 18.74
C ILE A 71 -6.94 3.63 19.29
N TYR A 72 -6.20 3.79 20.37
CA TYR A 72 -5.96 5.11 20.97
C TYR A 72 -5.35 6.10 19.95
N SER A 73 -4.29 5.71 19.26
CA SER A 73 -3.61 6.59 18.30
C SER A 73 -4.49 6.92 17.10
N ASN A 74 -5.21 5.93 16.56
CA ASN A 74 -6.14 6.14 15.46
C ASN A 74 -7.26 7.12 15.82
N ASN A 75 -7.81 7.00 17.03
CA ASN A 75 -8.90 7.85 17.47
C ASN A 75 -8.46 9.29 17.79
N ASN A 76 -7.27 9.49 18.32
CA ASN A 76 -6.80 10.81 18.78
C ASN A 76 -6.03 11.60 17.71
N TYR A 77 -5.42 10.95 16.73
CA TYR A 77 -4.60 11.60 15.69
C TYR A 77 -5.18 11.40 14.28
N LYS A 78 -6.50 11.45 14.14
CA LYS A 78 -7.23 11.16 12.88
C LYS A 78 -6.70 11.98 11.70
N ALA A 79 -6.48 13.28 11.87
CA ALA A 79 -5.97 14.15 10.81
C ALA A 79 -4.58 13.71 10.29
N GLU A 80 -3.70 13.33 11.20
CA GLU A 80 -2.38 12.83 10.82
C GLU A 80 -2.44 11.46 10.13
N PHE A 81 -3.33 10.57 10.61
CA PHE A 81 -3.50 9.24 10.01
C PHE A 81 -4.01 9.34 8.57
N ILE A 82 -5.04 10.14 8.31
CA ILE A 82 -5.56 10.30 6.96
C ILE A 82 -4.54 11.01 6.06
N PHE A 83 -3.96 12.12 6.51
CA PHE A 83 -2.99 12.90 5.73
C PHE A 83 -1.74 12.08 5.37
N ASP A 84 -1.10 11.44 6.35
CA ASP A 84 0.13 10.69 6.13
C ASP A 84 -0.10 9.51 5.18
N ASN A 85 -1.18 8.74 5.38
CA ASN A 85 -1.48 7.59 4.54
C ASN A 85 -1.87 7.97 3.12
N LEU A 86 -2.73 8.99 2.94
CA LEU A 86 -3.04 9.52 1.61
C LEU A 86 -1.78 10.02 0.90
N SER A 87 -0.94 10.80 1.57
CA SER A 87 0.31 11.30 0.98
C SER A 87 1.23 10.19 0.52
N ILE A 88 1.44 9.14 1.34
CA ILE A 88 2.30 8.01 1.02
C ILE A 88 1.80 7.28 -0.23
N GLN A 89 0.53 6.91 -0.25
CA GLN A 89 -0.04 6.08 -1.32
C GLN A 89 -0.21 6.86 -2.62
N ILE A 90 -0.68 8.11 -2.57
CA ILE A 90 -0.81 8.97 -3.75
C ILE A 90 0.56 9.17 -4.40
N ASN A 91 1.57 9.51 -3.61
CA ASN A 91 2.91 9.74 -4.13
C ASN A 91 3.51 8.48 -4.78
N LEU A 92 3.35 7.32 -4.16
CA LEU A 92 3.88 6.06 -4.70
C LEU A 92 3.14 5.61 -5.96
N ILE A 93 1.80 5.55 -5.91
CA ILE A 93 0.98 5.06 -7.02
C ILE A 93 1.12 5.98 -8.24
N HIS A 94 0.95 7.29 -8.05
CA HIS A 94 1.06 8.24 -9.15
C HIS A 94 2.48 8.32 -9.73
N SER A 95 3.51 8.33 -8.89
CA SER A 95 4.89 8.34 -9.37
C SER A 95 5.28 7.03 -10.07
N ALA A 96 4.74 5.88 -9.65
CA ALA A 96 4.92 4.61 -10.35
C ALA A 96 4.38 4.70 -11.77
N TYR A 97 3.14 5.18 -11.93
CA TYR A 97 2.54 5.42 -13.24
C TYR A 97 3.38 6.37 -14.12
N LEU A 98 3.80 7.53 -13.59
CA LEU A 98 4.64 8.49 -14.32
C LEU A 98 6.00 7.94 -14.73
N CYS A 99 6.49 6.90 -14.03
CA CYS A 99 7.73 6.20 -14.35
C CYS A 99 7.54 4.97 -15.24
N GLY A 100 6.31 4.69 -15.70
CA GLY A 100 5.98 3.52 -16.52
C GLY A 100 6.04 2.19 -15.77
N ILE A 101 6.01 2.22 -14.42
CA ILE A 101 5.97 1.02 -13.57
C ILE A 101 4.51 0.58 -13.49
N LYS A 102 4.21 -0.55 -14.13
CA LYS A 102 2.83 -1.06 -14.28
C LYS A 102 2.43 -2.04 -13.19
N ASP A 103 3.41 -2.69 -12.55
CA ASP A 103 3.16 -3.77 -11.59
C ASP A 103 3.40 -3.29 -10.16
N LEU A 104 2.35 -3.32 -9.33
CA LEU A 104 2.39 -2.86 -7.95
C LEU A 104 1.37 -3.62 -7.11
N ILE A 105 1.73 -3.93 -5.86
CA ILE A 105 0.78 -4.38 -4.84
C ILE A 105 0.67 -3.32 -3.75
N PHE A 106 -0.56 -2.84 -3.54
CA PHE A 106 -0.94 -1.97 -2.45
C PHE A 106 -1.59 -2.80 -1.33
N LEU A 107 -1.00 -2.78 -0.14
CA LEU A 107 -1.59 -3.48 1.00
C LEU A 107 -2.75 -2.66 1.58
N GLY A 108 -3.94 -3.22 1.51
CA GLY A 108 -5.16 -2.71 2.13
C GLY A 108 -5.16 -2.93 3.65
N SER A 109 -6.32 -3.19 4.19
CA SER A 109 -6.52 -3.53 5.61
C SER A 109 -7.97 -4.01 5.78
N SER A 110 -8.23 -4.92 6.71
CA SER A 110 -9.60 -5.38 7.04
C SER A 110 -10.52 -4.25 7.52
N CYS A 111 -9.99 -3.16 8.06
CA CYS A 111 -10.77 -2.01 8.51
C CYS A 111 -11.48 -1.23 7.37
N VAL A 112 -11.21 -1.54 6.09
CA VAL A 112 -11.89 -0.93 4.94
C VAL A 112 -13.32 -1.45 4.76
N TYR A 113 -13.65 -2.55 5.42
CA TYR A 113 -14.98 -3.14 5.37
C TYR A 113 -15.90 -2.57 6.47
N PRO A 114 -17.23 -2.63 6.25
CA PRO A 114 -18.19 -2.18 7.26
C PRO A 114 -17.98 -2.87 8.61
N ARG A 115 -18.14 -2.11 9.70
CA ARG A 115 -18.04 -2.62 11.07
C ARG A 115 -18.92 -3.87 11.31
N ASN A 116 -20.12 -3.85 10.74
CA ASN A 116 -21.15 -4.90 10.93
C ASN A 116 -21.34 -5.73 9.66
N CYS A 117 -20.28 -6.13 8.97
CA CYS A 117 -20.39 -7.01 7.82
C CYS A 117 -20.47 -8.50 8.22
N LYS A 118 -21.10 -9.31 7.35
CA LYS A 118 -21.16 -10.77 7.54
C LYS A 118 -19.77 -11.41 7.45
N GLN A 119 -19.60 -12.50 8.18
CA GLN A 119 -18.41 -13.35 8.12
C GLN A 119 -18.71 -14.61 7.28
N PRO A 120 -17.72 -15.10 6.48
CA PRO A 120 -16.45 -14.49 6.16
C PRO A 120 -16.61 -13.20 5.37
N ILE A 121 -15.69 -12.23 5.53
CA ILE A 121 -15.73 -10.95 4.84
C ILE A 121 -15.46 -11.16 3.34
N LYS A 122 -16.29 -10.54 2.49
CA LYS A 122 -16.11 -10.57 1.02
C LYS A 122 -15.66 -9.21 0.51
N GLU A 123 -14.81 -9.17 -0.51
CA GLU A 123 -14.35 -7.91 -1.13
C GLU A 123 -15.53 -7.03 -1.61
N SER A 124 -16.62 -7.67 -2.05
CA SER A 124 -17.86 -6.97 -2.46
C SER A 124 -18.55 -6.18 -1.34
N TYR A 125 -18.12 -6.35 -0.08
CA TYR A 125 -18.67 -5.56 1.04
C TYR A 125 -18.01 -4.20 1.20
N LEU A 126 -16.96 -3.91 0.43
CA LEU A 126 -16.31 -2.61 0.43
C LEU A 126 -17.33 -1.50 0.12
N LEU A 127 -17.39 -0.48 0.98
CA LEU A 127 -18.31 0.67 0.90
C LEU A 127 -19.81 0.35 1.10
N ASN A 128 -20.18 -0.84 1.57
CA ASN A 128 -21.56 -1.24 1.76
C ASN A 128 -22.11 -0.98 3.19
N GLY A 129 -21.47 -0.08 3.94
CA GLY A 129 -21.93 0.27 5.29
C GLY A 129 -20.94 1.15 6.04
N GLU A 130 -21.29 1.47 7.29
CA GLU A 130 -20.50 2.33 8.15
C GLU A 130 -19.19 1.68 8.60
N LEU A 131 -18.11 2.45 8.56
CA LEU A 131 -16.80 2.06 9.06
C LEU A 131 -16.74 2.11 10.60
N GLU A 132 -15.75 1.43 11.17
CA GLU A 132 -15.45 1.55 12.60
C GLU A 132 -14.96 2.98 12.91
N LYS A 133 -15.69 3.71 13.76
CA LYS A 133 -15.46 5.13 14.03
C LYS A 133 -14.09 5.44 14.66
N THR A 134 -13.50 4.49 15.37
CA THR A 134 -12.20 4.69 16.04
C THR A 134 -11.02 4.67 15.08
N ASN A 135 -11.19 4.14 13.86
CA ASN A 135 -10.15 4.08 12.85
C ASN A 135 -10.61 4.51 11.44
N ASP A 136 -11.74 5.17 11.34
CA ASP A 136 -12.36 5.61 10.09
C ASP A 136 -11.40 6.43 9.20
N ALA A 137 -10.61 7.33 9.77
CA ALA A 137 -9.63 8.14 9.05
C ALA A 137 -8.56 7.28 8.33
N TYR A 138 -8.07 6.24 9.00
CA TYR A 138 -7.16 5.28 8.39
C TYR A 138 -7.85 4.42 7.31
N ALA A 139 -9.05 3.94 7.62
CA ALA A 139 -9.85 3.12 6.71
C ALA A 139 -10.17 3.89 5.42
N ILE A 140 -10.64 5.14 5.51
CA ILE A 140 -10.91 6.02 4.36
C ILE A 140 -9.65 6.21 3.51
N ALA A 141 -8.50 6.46 4.14
CA ALA A 141 -7.25 6.57 3.39
C ALA A 141 -6.95 5.28 2.62
N LYS A 142 -7.12 4.10 3.22
CA LYS A 142 -6.92 2.82 2.55
C LYS A 142 -7.91 2.57 1.42
N ILE A 143 -9.19 2.88 1.62
CA ILE A 143 -10.22 2.81 0.57
C ILE A 143 -9.85 3.71 -0.62
N ALA A 144 -9.40 4.93 -0.36
CA ALA A 144 -8.95 5.84 -1.42
C ALA A 144 -7.78 5.26 -2.23
N GLY A 145 -6.83 4.56 -1.58
CA GLY A 145 -5.73 3.87 -2.26
C GLY A 145 -6.21 2.71 -3.14
N ILE A 146 -7.16 1.90 -2.67
CA ILE A 146 -7.80 0.83 -3.44
C ILE A 146 -8.47 1.43 -4.68
N LYS A 147 -9.32 2.45 -4.49
CA LYS A 147 -10.02 3.12 -5.61
C LYS A 147 -9.06 3.79 -6.58
N MET A 148 -7.94 4.30 -6.11
CA MET A 148 -6.88 4.81 -6.98
C MET A 148 -6.27 3.70 -7.83
N CYS A 149 -5.95 2.54 -7.27
CA CYS A 149 -5.46 1.39 -8.05
C CYS A 149 -6.47 0.95 -9.12
N GLU A 150 -7.74 0.80 -8.76
CA GLU A 150 -8.81 0.44 -9.70
C GLU A 150 -8.92 1.46 -10.85
N SER A 151 -8.94 2.76 -10.53
CA SER A 151 -9.06 3.84 -11.52
C SER A 151 -7.89 3.85 -12.50
N TYR A 152 -6.66 3.63 -12.00
CA TYR A 152 -5.47 3.55 -12.86
C TYR A 152 -5.49 2.31 -13.74
N ASN A 153 -5.97 1.17 -13.24
CA ASN A 153 -6.13 -0.04 -14.02
C ASN A 153 -7.11 0.15 -15.19
N ILE A 154 -8.26 0.79 -14.91
CA ILE A 154 -9.28 1.05 -15.93
C ILE A 154 -8.75 2.01 -16.99
N GLN A 155 -8.22 3.15 -16.56
CA GLN A 155 -7.85 4.25 -17.46
C GLN A 155 -6.55 4.00 -18.20
N TYR A 156 -5.54 3.44 -17.54
CA TYR A 156 -4.17 3.35 -18.06
C TYR A 156 -3.68 1.94 -18.34
N LYS A 157 -4.55 0.93 -18.15
CA LYS A 157 -4.22 -0.48 -18.36
C LYS A 157 -2.98 -0.92 -17.59
N THR A 158 -2.89 -0.46 -16.35
CA THR A 158 -1.88 -0.90 -15.38
C THR A 158 -2.28 -2.24 -14.74
N CYS A 159 -1.41 -2.84 -13.94
CA CYS A 159 -1.69 -4.03 -13.14
C CYS A 159 -1.39 -3.70 -11.67
N LEU A 160 -2.17 -2.76 -11.13
CA LEU A 160 -2.07 -2.37 -9.72
C LEU A 160 -3.02 -3.23 -8.91
N LEU A 161 -2.45 -4.19 -8.19
CA LEU A 161 -3.20 -5.07 -7.32
C LEU A 161 -3.33 -4.45 -5.93
N TYR A 162 -4.40 -4.79 -5.24
CA TYR A 162 -4.55 -4.51 -3.81
C TYR A 162 -4.97 -5.81 -3.11
N THR A 163 -4.65 -5.91 -1.83
CA THR A 163 -5.05 -7.03 -0.98
C THR A 163 -5.40 -6.51 0.40
N SER A 164 -6.35 -7.15 1.06
CA SER A 164 -6.71 -6.91 2.45
C SER A 164 -6.56 -8.21 3.23
N ASP A 165 -6.12 -8.12 4.48
CA ASP A 165 -5.87 -9.28 5.35
C ASP A 165 -7.15 -10.10 5.65
N ALA A 166 -8.34 -9.54 5.38
CA ALA A 166 -9.61 -10.21 5.65
C ALA A 166 -10.01 -11.31 4.64
N ALA A 167 -9.34 -11.36 3.48
CA ALA A 167 -9.64 -12.36 2.45
C ALA A 167 -8.81 -13.66 2.59
N ASP A 168 -7.84 -13.70 3.50
CA ASP A 168 -6.86 -14.78 3.63
C ASP A 168 -7.07 -15.65 4.90
N GLU A 169 -8.16 -15.46 5.64
CA GLU A 169 -8.51 -16.30 6.80
C GLU A 169 -9.54 -17.38 6.39
N GLU A 170 -9.12 -18.30 5.51
CA GLU A 170 -9.70 -19.63 5.35
C GLU A 170 -8.74 -20.71 5.84
#